data_bc4263b6fbad9efbc1c4fe53f44b50e9
#
_entry.id   bc4263b6fbad9efbc1c4fe53f44b50e9
#
_cell.length_a   1.000
_cell.length_b   1.000
_cell.length_c   1.000
_cell.angle_alpha   90.00
_cell.angle_beta   90.00
_cell.angle_gamma   90.00
#
_symmetry.space_group_name_H-M   'P 1'
#
loop_
_entity.id
_entity.type
_entity.pdbx_description
1 polymer ?
#
loop_
_entity_poly.entity_id
_entity_poly.type
_entity_poly.pdbx_seq_one_letter_code
_entity_poly.pdbx_strand_id
1 'polypeptide(L)'
;RAAGRAASSVLEMIGEHVQPGVTTEELNQICHDYIVDKLDCIPAPLNYGGGGGQMPFPKSICTSVNHVVCHGIPSSSKKLKNGDAINIDITVIKDGYHGDTSKMFFAGEGSVMAKRLSKITQECMYRGIEQVRPGARLGDIGYAIQRHAESNHFSVVREFCGHGIAKVFHDDPQVLHYGRPGTGVMLEEGMSFTIEPMINAGKRQIKILPDQWTAVTKDHKLSAQWEHTLMVTADGFEIFTLRTEENFG
;
A
#
# COMPACT_ATOMS: atom_id res chain seq x y z
N ARG A 1 7.48 10.52 -11.50
CA ARG A 1 8.72 9.69 -11.41
C ARG A 1 9.58 10.07 -10.20
N ALA A 2 9.91 11.35 -10.00
CA ALA A 2 10.78 11.77 -8.89
C ALA A 2 10.20 11.43 -7.52
N ALA A 3 8.91 11.71 -7.29
CA ALA A 3 8.22 11.38 -6.05
C ALA A 3 8.13 9.84 -5.85
N GLY A 4 7.80 9.08 -6.90
CA GLY A 4 7.75 7.62 -6.83
C GLY A 4 9.10 6.99 -6.47
N ARG A 5 10.18 7.46 -7.09
CA ARG A 5 11.55 7.02 -6.77
C ARG A 5 11.93 7.37 -5.32
N ALA A 6 11.55 8.57 -4.86
CA ALA A 6 11.77 8.97 -3.47
C ALA A 6 11.01 8.05 -2.50
N ALA A 7 9.72 7.77 -2.75
CA ALA A 7 8.92 6.88 -1.90
C ALA A 7 9.50 5.45 -1.84
N SER A 8 9.88 4.86 -3.00
CA SER A 8 10.47 3.52 -3.04
C SER A 8 11.79 3.44 -2.29
N SER A 9 12.64 4.49 -2.34
CA SER A 9 13.91 4.52 -1.62
C SER A 9 13.75 4.51 -0.09
N VAL A 10 12.63 5.04 0.44
CA VAL A 10 12.31 4.95 1.87
C VAL A 10 12.05 3.49 2.26
N LEU A 11 11.30 2.74 1.44
CA LEU A 11 11.04 1.31 1.70
C LEU A 11 12.31 0.45 1.56
N GLU A 12 13.18 0.79 0.62
CA GLU A 12 14.49 0.12 0.49
C GLU A 12 15.35 0.35 1.73
N MET A 13 15.40 1.58 2.24
CA MET A 13 16.18 1.96 3.43
C MET A 13 15.62 1.33 4.71
N ILE A 14 14.30 1.40 4.94
CA ILE A 14 13.72 1.02 6.24
C ILE A 14 13.77 -0.49 6.52
N GLY A 15 13.95 -1.31 5.48
CA GLY A 15 13.96 -2.77 5.62
C GLY A 15 14.96 -3.30 6.64
N GLU A 16 16.14 -2.70 6.74
CA GLU A 16 17.20 -3.10 7.69
C GLU A 16 16.81 -2.83 9.16
N HIS A 17 15.87 -1.91 9.39
CA HIS A 17 15.41 -1.52 10.72
C HIS A 17 14.20 -2.33 11.21
N VAL A 18 13.55 -3.12 10.34
CA VAL A 18 12.40 -3.94 10.72
C VAL A 18 12.85 -5.20 11.44
N GLN A 19 13.01 -5.10 12.77
CA GLN A 19 13.54 -6.17 13.60
C GLN A 19 12.70 -6.37 14.86
N PRO A 20 12.74 -7.57 15.47
CA PRO A 20 12.12 -7.79 16.77
C PRO A 20 12.66 -6.81 17.82
N GLY A 21 11.77 -6.20 18.56
CA GLY A 21 12.11 -5.24 19.62
C GLY A 21 11.98 -3.78 19.23
N VAL A 22 12.01 -3.44 17.94
CA VAL A 22 11.77 -2.07 17.44
C VAL A 22 10.30 -1.72 17.59
N THR A 23 9.99 -0.48 17.96
CA THR A 23 8.64 0.05 17.98
C THR A 23 8.26 0.60 16.61
N THR A 24 6.96 0.62 16.29
CA THR A 24 6.49 1.25 15.05
C THR A 24 6.71 2.77 15.05
N GLU A 25 6.81 3.40 16.23
CA GLU A 25 7.21 4.81 16.34
C GLU A 25 8.66 5.05 15.94
N GLU A 26 9.59 4.16 16.35
CA GLU A 26 10.99 4.26 15.91
C GLU A 26 11.12 4.14 14.39
N LEU A 27 10.36 3.23 13.75
CA LEU A 27 10.29 3.13 12.30
C LEU A 27 9.74 4.40 11.66
N ASN A 28 8.69 4.99 12.24
CA ASN A 28 8.15 6.27 11.78
C ASN A 28 9.19 7.39 11.84
N GLN A 29 9.94 7.50 12.95
CA GLN A 29 10.94 8.55 13.10
C GLN A 29 12.08 8.38 12.08
N ILE A 30 12.58 7.17 11.89
CA ILE A 30 13.63 6.88 10.89
C ILE A 30 13.16 7.25 9.48
N CYS A 31 11.93 6.87 9.12
CA CYS A 31 11.36 7.23 7.81
C CYS A 31 11.16 8.75 7.68
N HIS A 32 10.65 9.41 8.74
CA HIS A 32 10.45 10.86 8.75
C HIS A 32 11.74 11.61 8.48
N ASP A 33 12.80 11.30 9.24
CA ASP A 33 14.11 11.95 9.10
C ASP A 33 14.71 11.70 7.71
N TYR A 34 14.55 10.49 7.18
CA TYR A 34 15.01 10.16 5.83
C TYR A 34 14.25 10.94 4.75
N ILE A 35 12.91 11.01 4.87
CA ILE A 35 12.07 11.75 3.92
C ILE A 35 12.41 13.25 3.93
N VAL A 36 12.52 13.85 5.12
CA VAL A 36 12.69 15.29 5.27
C VAL A 36 14.16 15.70 5.04
N ASP A 37 15.10 15.06 5.74
CA ASP A 37 16.49 15.53 5.81
C ASP A 37 17.36 14.99 4.66
N LYS A 38 17.05 13.81 4.11
CA LYS A 38 17.85 13.21 3.04
C LYS A 38 17.23 13.37 1.65
N LEU A 39 15.92 13.24 1.54
CA LEU A 39 15.24 13.30 0.24
C LEU A 39 14.71 14.71 -0.07
N ASP A 40 14.69 15.62 0.90
CA ASP A 40 14.08 16.94 0.78
C ASP A 40 12.65 16.81 0.22
N CYS A 41 11.86 15.95 0.88
CA CYS A 41 10.48 15.65 0.56
C CYS A 41 9.57 15.93 1.77
N ILE A 42 8.27 16.00 1.52
CA ILE A 42 7.26 16.16 2.57
C ILE A 42 6.56 14.81 2.76
N PRO A 43 6.46 14.26 3.99
CA PRO A 43 5.65 13.08 4.25
C PRO A 43 4.16 13.43 4.13
N ALA A 44 3.51 12.91 3.09
CA ALA A 44 2.13 13.28 2.76
C ALA A 44 1.08 12.84 3.82
N PRO A 45 1.24 11.70 4.52
CA PRO A 45 0.27 11.29 5.53
C PRO A 45 0.22 12.23 6.75
N LEU A 46 1.33 12.89 7.10
CA LEU A 46 1.40 13.74 8.30
C LEU A 46 0.41 14.91 8.20
N ASN A 47 -0.53 14.94 9.13
CA ASN A 47 -1.65 15.91 9.18
C ASN A 47 -2.64 15.78 8.00
N TYR A 48 -2.62 14.67 7.27
CA TYR A 48 -3.60 14.41 6.22
C TYR A 48 -5.00 14.19 6.79
N GLY A 49 -6.01 14.65 6.06
CA GLY A 49 -7.40 14.59 6.50
C GLY A 49 -7.67 15.67 7.58
N GLY A 50 -8.56 15.36 8.49
CA GLY A 50 -9.02 16.34 9.48
C GLY A 50 -10.12 17.22 8.91
N GLY A 51 -11.26 17.22 9.55
CA GLY A 51 -12.47 17.92 9.12
C GLY A 51 -13.71 17.10 9.46
N GLY A 52 -14.85 17.76 9.64
CA GLY A 52 -16.08 17.06 9.98
C GLY A 52 -16.02 16.22 11.28
N GLY A 53 -15.08 16.48 12.16
CA GLY A 53 -14.89 15.73 13.42
C GLY A 53 -13.87 14.58 13.32
N GLN A 54 -13.26 14.33 12.17
CA GLN A 54 -12.14 13.41 12.04
C GLN A 54 -10.83 14.07 12.48
N MET A 55 -10.02 13.35 13.25
CA MET A 55 -8.66 13.76 13.59
C MET A 55 -7.74 13.62 12.37
N PRO A 56 -6.83 14.59 12.09
CA PRO A 56 -5.83 14.39 11.04
C PRO A 56 -4.91 13.21 11.39
N PHE A 57 -4.38 12.54 10.36
CA PHE A 57 -3.43 11.44 10.59
C PHE A 57 -2.15 11.95 11.25
N PRO A 58 -1.73 11.40 12.40
CA PRO A 58 -0.74 12.05 13.24
C PRO A 58 0.72 11.70 12.95
N LYS A 59 0.99 10.89 11.92
CA LYS A 59 2.31 10.31 11.66
C LYS A 59 2.73 10.45 10.19
N SER A 60 4.01 10.24 9.92
CA SER A 60 4.59 10.41 8.58
C SER A 60 4.43 9.21 7.67
N ILE A 61 4.21 8.03 8.25
CA ILE A 61 4.00 6.75 7.55
C ILE A 61 2.85 5.98 8.20
N CYS A 62 2.31 4.98 7.47
CA CYS A 62 1.45 3.99 8.10
C CYS A 62 2.23 2.72 8.43
N THR A 63 1.88 2.06 9.54
CA THR A 63 2.47 0.79 9.97
C THR A 63 1.38 -0.19 10.37
N SER A 64 1.14 -1.20 9.54
CA SER A 64 0.02 -2.13 9.70
C SER A 64 0.54 -3.52 10.03
N VAL A 65 0.37 -3.94 11.30
CA VAL A 65 0.96 -5.16 11.84
C VAL A 65 -0.05 -6.30 11.92
N ASN A 66 0.26 -7.45 11.34
CA ASN A 66 -0.49 -8.71 11.39
C ASN A 66 -1.94 -8.58 10.88
N HIS A 67 -2.91 -8.40 11.78
CA HIS A 67 -4.33 -8.27 11.45
C HIS A 67 -4.78 -6.83 11.15
N VAL A 68 -3.87 -5.87 11.24
CA VAL A 68 -4.11 -4.50 10.76
C VAL A 68 -4.04 -4.53 9.24
N VAL A 69 -5.09 -4.04 8.60
CA VAL A 69 -5.27 -4.07 7.14
C VAL A 69 -4.51 -2.92 6.49
N CYS A 70 -4.77 -1.70 6.95
CA CYS A 70 -4.12 -0.46 6.50
C CYS A 70 -4.29 0.66 7.52
N HIS A 71 -3.64 1.79 7.29
CA HIS A 71 -3.68 3.01 8.08
C HIS A 71 -3.34 2.81 9.56
N GLY A 72 -2.54 1.80 9.88
CA GLY A 72 -2.05 1.60 11.24
C GLY A 72 -1.20 2.79 11.70
N ILE A 73 -1.55 3.38 12.84
CA ILE A 73 -0.84 4.55 13.38
C ILE A 73 0.41 4.07 14.12
N PRO A 74 1.62 4.53 13.74
CA PRO A 74 2.86 4.29 14.49
C PRO A 74 2.74 4.67 15.98
N SER A 75 3.24 3.80 16.85
CA SER A 75 3.13 3.96 18.31
C SER A 75 4.34 3.42 19.05
N SER A 76 4.78 4.13 20.10
CA SER A 76 5.82 3.68 21.02
C SER A 76 5.40 2.47 21.86
N SER A 77 4.10 2.23 22.00
CA SER A 77 3.57 1.04 22.68
C SER A 77 3.52 -0.21 21.81
N LYS A 78 3.62 -0.05 20.47
CA LYS A 78 3.62 -1.18 19.53
C LYS A 78 5.05 -1.61 19.20
N LYS A 79 5.56 -2.55 19.98
CA LYS A 79 6.86 -3.18 19.79
C LYS A 79 6.72 -4.43 18.91
N LEU A 80 7.51 -4.54 17.85
CA LEU A 80 7.53 -5.71 16.97
C LEU A 80 8.08 -6.92 17.68
N LYS A 81 7.45 -8.07 17.45
CA LYS A 81 7.87 -9.37 17.97
C LYS A 81 8.44 -10.22 16.85
N ASN A 82 9.27 -11.19 17.21
CA ASN A 82 9.74 -12.18 16.24
C ASN A 82 8.55 -12.88 15.57
N GLY A 83 8.50 -12.85 14.24
CA GLY A 83 7.42 -13.42 13.43
C GLY A 83 6.32 -12.43 13.04
N ASP A 84 6.30 -11.20 13.56
CA ASP A 84 5.33 -10.18 13.11
C ASP A 84 5.53 -9.86 11.63
N ALA A 85 4.43 -9.85 10.89
CA ALA A 85 4.35 -9.29 9.54
C ALA A 85 3.88 -7.85 9.65
N ILE A 86 4.53 -6.93 8.95
CA ILE A 86 4.20 -5.51 8.95
C ILE A 86 4.17 -4.97 7.51
N ASN A 87 3.10 -4.27 7.16
CA ASN A 87 3.09 -3.39 6.01
C ASN A 87 3.60 -2.01 6.45
N ILE A 88 4.53 -1.46 5.69
CA ILE A 88 4.95 -0.06 5.80
C ILE A 88 4.53 0.64 4.53
N ASP A 89 3.82 1.73 4.69
CA ASP A 89 3.21 2.49 3.62
C ASP A 89 3.74 3.93 3.65
N ILE A 90 4.27 4.33 2.50
CA ILE A 90 5.04 5.56 2.32
C ILE A 90 4.44 6.40 1.21
N THR A 91 3.97 7.58 1.56
CA THR A 91 3.64 8.61 0.58
C THR A 91 4.49 9.85 0.79
N VAL A 92 5.15 10.31 -0.24
CA VAL A 92 5.94 11.55 -0.20
C VAL A 92 5.47 12.55 -1.25
N ILE A 93 5.67 13.84 -0.94
CA ILE A 93 5.50 14.93 -1.90
C ILE A 93 6.89 15.42 -2.32
N LYS A 94 7.18 15.37 -3.61
CA LYS A 94 8.38 15.92 -4.22
C LYS A 94 7.98 16.84 -5.38
N ASP A 95 8.44 18.09 -5.34
CA ASP A 95 8.14 19.11 -6.37
C ASP A 95 6.62 19.27 -6.64
N GLY A 96 5.79 19.11 -5.60
CA GLY A 96 4.34 19.22 -5.66
C GLY A 96 3.61 17.99 -6.22
N TYR A 97 4.31 16.86 -6.43
CA TYR A 97 3.73 15.58 -6.86
C TYR A 97 3.86 14.52 -5.77
N HIS A 98 2.85 13.66 -5.66
CA HIS A 98 2.84 12.54 -4.73
C HIS A 98 3.43 11.28 -5.38
N GLY A 99 4.14 10.49 -4.58
CA GLY A 99 4.54 9.13 -4.89
C GLY A 99 4.16 8.24 -3.71
N ASP A 100 3.42 7.18 -3.97
CA ASP A 100 2.78 6.32 -2.98
C ASP A 100 3.13 4.87 -3.21
N THR A 101 3.55 4.15 -2.17
CA THR A 101 3.93 2.74 -2.29
C THR A 101 4.02 2.06 -0.93
N SER A 102 3.62 0.81 -0.86
CA SER A 102 3.74 0.02 0.35
C SER A 102 4.35 -1.36 0.12
N LYS A 103 4.91 -1.93 1.16
CA LYS A 103 5.61 -3.22 1.13
C LYS A 103 5.42 -3.99 2.43
N MET A 104 5.35 -5.32 2.33
CA MET A 104 5.39 -6.22 3.49
C MET A 104 6.82 -6.51 3.93
N PHE A 105 7.03 -6.45 5.24
CA PHE A 105 8.26 -6.87 5.91
C PHE A 105 7.95 -7.89 7.02
N PHE A 106 8.99 -8.57 7.51
CA PHE A 106 8.89 -9.50 8.63
C PHE A 106 9.92 -9.14 9.69
N ALA A 107 9.47 -8.98 10.93
CA ALA A 107 10.37 -8.83 12.06
C ALA A 107 10.90 -10.23 12.47
N GLY A 108 12.09 -10.56 12.05
CA GLY A 108 12.66 -11.90 12.21
C GLY A 108 11.98 -12.93 11.29
N GLU A 109 11.66 -14.11 11.81
CA GLU A 109 11.18 -15.23 10.99
C GLU A 109 9.65 -15.25 10.91
N GLY A 110 9.11 -14.74 9.80
CA GLY A 110 7.66 -14.77 9.54
C GLY A 110 7.12 -16.20 9.40
N SER A 111 5.88 -16.42 9.86
CA SER A 111 5.22 -17.72 9.73
C SER A 111 5.02 -18.10 8.25
N VAL A 112 4.90 -19.41 7.97
CA VAL A 112 4.62 -19.93 6.62
C VAL A 112 3.36 -19.26 6.03
N MET A 113 2.31 -19.08 6.84
CA MET A 113 1.07 -18.44 6.39
C MET A 113 1.30 -16.96 6.06
N ALA A 114 2.04 -16.22 6.89
CA ALA A 114 2.33 -14.81 6.66
C ALA A 114 3.15 -14.60 5.38
N LYS A 115 4.18 -15.42 5.17
CA LYS A 115 5.00 -15.40 3.95
C LYS A 115 4.18 -15.73 2.71
N ARG A 116 3.33 -16.76 2.78
CA ARG A 116 2.43 -17.13 1.69
C ARG A 116 1.43 -16.02 1.37
N LEU A 117 0.80 -15.43 2.40
CA LEU A 117 -0.15 -14.34 2.22
C LEU A 117 0.53 -13.13 1.57
N SER A 118 1.69 -12.71 2.07
CA SER A 118 2.46 -11.59 1.50
C SER A 118 2.81 -11.83 0.03
N LYS A 119 3.31 -13.03 -0.30
CA LYS A 119 3.64 -13.40 -1.68
C LYS A 119 2.43 -13.34 -2.62
N ILE A 120 1.31 -13.94 -2.22
CA ILE A 120 0.08 -13.94 -3.03
C ILE A 120 -0.47 -12.51 -3.18
N THR A 121 -0.35 -11.66 -2.15
CA THR A 121 -0.77 -10.26 -2.23
C THR A 121 0.09 -9.48 -3.24
N GLN A 122 1.40 -9.69 -3.23
CA GLN A 122 2.31 -9.10 -4.22
C GLN A 122 1.96 -9.58 -5.64
N GLU A 123 1.73 -10.88 -5.81
CA GLU A 123 1.29 -11.44 -7.09
C GLU A 123 -0.06 -10.85 -7.54
N CYS A 124 -1.01 -10.62 -6.60
CA CYS A 124 -2.28 -9.94 -6.90
C CYS A 124 -2.03 -8.54 -7.49
N MET A 125 -1.15 -7.76 -6.85
CA MET A 125 -0.79 -6.42 -7.33
C MET A 125 -0.22 -6.48 -8.75
N TYR A 126 0.75 -7.34 -9.00
CA TYR A 126 1.36 -7.45 -10.34
C TYR A 126 0.38 -7.95 -11.39
N ARG A 127 -0.51 -8.89 -11.07
CA ARG A 127 -1.56 -9.33 -12.01
C ARG A 127 -2.55 -8.22 -12.35
N GLY A 128 -2.80 -7.32 -11.42
CA GLY A 128 -3.55 -6.09 -11.68
C GLY A 128 -2.79 -5.16 -12.60
N ILE A 129 -1.50 -4.92 -12.34
CA ILE A 129 -0.62 -4.06 -13.14
C ILE A 129 -0.49 -4.57 -14.59
N GLU A 130 -0.38 -5.88 -14.80
CA GLU A 130 -0.32 -6.52 -16.13
C GLU A 130 -1.56 -6.22 -17.01
N GLN A 131 -2.68 -5.82 -16.43
CA GLN A 131 -3.87 -5.43 -17.19
C GLN A 131 -3.81 -4.00 -17.71
N VAL A 132 -2.86 -3.18 -17.22
CA VAL A 132 -2.79 -1.75 -17.50
C VAL A 132 -2.25 -1.49 -18.91
N ARG A 133 -3.09 -0.94 -19.76
CA ARG A 133 -2.75 -0.45 -21.11
C ARG A 133 -3.88 0.45 -21.62
N PRO A 134 -3.64 1.31 -22.60
CA PRO A 134 -4.72 2.08 -23.22
C PRO A 134 -5.86 1.16 -23.72
N GLY A 135 -7.10 1.56 -23.46
CA GLY A 135 -8.30 0.82 -23.86
C GLY A 135 -8.73 -0.31 -22.90
N ALA A 136 -7.89 -0.78 -21.98
CA ALA A 136 -8.32 -1.63 -20.89
C ALA A 136 -9.23 -0.87 -19.91
N ARG A 137 -9.90 -1.56 -19.02
CA ARG A 137 -10.80 -0.94 -18.05
C ARG A 137 -10.41 -1.26 -16.62
N LEU A 138 -10.77 -0.38 -15.68
CA LEU A 138 -10.47 -0.59 -14.25
C LEU A 138 -11.01 -1.92 -13.70
N GLY A 139 -12.15 -2.40 -14.22
CA GLY A 139 -12.71 -3.70 -13.85
C GLY A 139 -11.82 -4.88 -14.24
N ASP A 140 -10.97 -4.74 -15.26
CA ASP A 140 -10.01 -5.78 -15.66
C ASP A 140 -8.94 -5.95 -14.58
N ILE A 141 -8.45 -4.84 -14.01
CA ILE A 141 -7.50 -4.81 -12.89
C ILE A 141 -8.11 -5.51 -11.68
N GLY A 142 -9.28 -5.04 -11.24
CA GLY A 142 -9.95 -5.59 -10.07
C GLY A 142 -10.28 -7.08 -10.20
N TYR A 143 -10.71 -7.50 -11.38
CA TYR A 143 -10.99 -8.91 -11.67
C TYR A 143 -9.73 -9.78 -11.57
N ALA A 144 -8.61 -9.35 -12.16
CA ALA A 144 -7.37 -10.11 -12.13
C ALA A 144 -6.87 -10.30 -10.68
N ILE A 145 -6.91 -9.25 -9.86
CA ILE A 145 -6.57 -9.27 -8.45
C ILE A 145 -7.46 -10.23 -7.67
N GLN A 146 -8.79 -10.03 -7.76
CA GLN A 146 -9.78 -10.84 -7.06
C GLN A 146 -9.66 -12.32 -7.41
N ARG A 147 -9.55 -12.62 -8.69
CA ARG A 147 -9.44 -13.97 -9.20
C ARG A 147 -8.22 -14.70 -8.62
N HIS A 148 -7.06 -14.02 -8.56
CA HIS A 148 -5.85 -14.61 -8.02
C HIS A 148 -5.94 -14.82 -6.51
N ALA A 149 -6.43 -13.83 -5.74
CA ALA A 149 -6.61 -13.96 -4.30
C ALA A 149 -7.56 -15.11 -3.94
N GLU A 150 -8.75 -15.16 -4.56
CA GLU A 150 -9.78 -16.16 -4.27
C GLU A 150 -9.36 -17.58 -4.69
N SER A 151 -8.63 -17.74 -5.80
CA SER A 151 -8.09 -19.05 -6.22
C SER A 151 -7.01 -19.58 -5.25
N ASN A 152 -6.41 -18.70 -4.45
CA ASN A 152 -5.49 -19.03 -3.38
C ASN A 152 -6.15 -19.14 -1.99
N HIS A 153 -7.49 -19.13 -1.94
CA HIS A 153 -8.31 -19.20 -0.72
C HIS A 153 -8.13 -18.01 0.23
N PHE A 154 -7.80 -16.83 -0.32
CA PHE A 154 -7.76 -15.56 0.40
C PHE A 154 -8.92 -14.66 -0.03
N SER A 155 -9.18 -13.59 0.70
CA SER A 155 -10.26 -12.67 0.41
C SER A 155 -9.76 -11.25 0.19
N VAL A 156 -10.42 -10.52 -0.71
CA VAL A 156 -10.10 -9.14 -1.05
C VAL A 156 -10.93 -8.20 -0.18
N VAL A 157 -10.28 -7.25 0.49
CA VAL A 157 -10.93 -6.13 1.18
C VAL A 157 -11.61 -5.23 0.15
N ARG A 158 -12.81 -4.72 0.46
CA ARG A 158 -13.64 -3.95 -0.48
C ARG A 158 -13.92 -2.53 -0.01
N GLU A 159 -13.58 -2.22 1.22
CA GLU A 159 -13.84 -0.93 1.86
C GLU A 159 -12.82 0.15 1.48
N PHE A 160 -11.70 -0.26 0.91
CA PHE A 160 -10.63 0.59 0.39
C PHE A 160 -10.31 0.23 -1.06
N CYS A 161 -9.67 1.14 -1.76
CA CYS A 161 -9.31 1.00 -3.17
C CYS A 161 -8.04 1.80 -3.48
N GLY A 162 -7.43 1.52 -4.60
CA GLY A 162 -6.46 2.40 -5.21
C GLY A 162 -7.12 3.67 -5.76
N HIS A 163 -6.34 4.65 -6.10
CA HIS A 163 -6.81 5.99 -6.44
C HIS A 163 -5.92 6.67 -7.47
N GLY A 164 -6.50 7.62 -8.20
CA GLY A 164 -5.73 8.56 -9.00
C GLY A 164 -4.76 9.33 -8.12
N ILE A 165 -3.56 9.61 -8.62
CA ILE A 165 -2.52 10.30 -7.87
C ILE A 165 -1.63 11.14 -8.78
N ALA A 166 -1.40 12.39 -8.39
CA ALA A 166 -0.45 13.30 -9.03
C ALA A 166 -0.13 14.46 -8.08
N LYS A 167 -0.70 15.66 -8.34
CA LYS A 167 -0.61 16.81 -7.44
C LYS A 167 -1.60 16.73 -6.28
N VAL A 168 -2.63 15.91 -6.42
CA VAL A 168 -3.58 15.58 -5.36
C VAL A 168 -3.24 14.17 -4.88
N PHE A 169 -3.30 13.95 -3.55
CA PHE A 169 -2.96 12.67 -2.96
C PHE A 169 -3.96 11.59 -3.37
N HIS A 170 -5.24 11.81 -3.06
CA HIS A 170 -6.33 10.91 -3.46
C HIS A 170 -7.24 11.62 -4.45
N ASP A 171 -7.24 11.16 -5.70
CA ASP A 171 -8.01 11.72 -6.80
C ASP A 171 -8.76 10.60 -7.55
N ASP A 172 -9.66 10.96 -8.42
CA ASP A 172 -10.29 10.02 -9.35
C ASP A 172 -9.26 9.50 -10.38
N PRO A 173 -9.42 8.26 -10.87
CA PRO A 173 -10.50 7.33 -10.57
C PRO A 173 -10.24 6.47 -9.33
N GLN A 174 -11.29 5.90 -8.74
CA GLN A 174 -11.16 4.82 -7.77
C GLN A 174 -10.78 3.51 -8.48
N VAL A 175 -9.72 2.87 -8.02
CA VAL A 175 -9.20 1.61 -8.56
C VAL A 175 -9.58 0.46 -7.64
N LEU A 176 -10.72 -0.18 -7.88
CA LEU A 176 -11.19 -1.29 -7.07
C LEU A 176 -10.33 -2.54 -7.30
N HIS A 177 -10.05 -3.28 -6.23
CA HIS A 177 -9.28 -4.53 -6.26
C HIS A 177 -10.16 -5.77 -6.48
N TYR A 178 -11.38 -5.57 -6.94
CA TYR A 178 -12.38 -6.56 -7.32
C TYR A 178 -13.24 -6.02 -8.44
N GLY A 179 -13.92 -6.88 -9.19
CA GLY A 179 -14.78 -6.39 -10.24
C GLY A 179 -15.08 -7.41 -11.33
N ARG A 180 -15.52 -6.89 -12.48
CA ARG A 180 -15.87 -7.67 -13.68
C ARG A 180 -15.06 -7.18 -14.86
N PRO A 181 -14.56 -8.09 -15.71
CA PRO A 181 -13.84 -7.70 -16.92
C PRO A 181 -14.68 -6.78 -17.81
N GLY A 182 -14.01 -5.85 -18.47
CA GLY A 182 -14.64 -4.93 -19.43
C GLY A 182 -15.55 -3.87 -18.82
N THR A 183 -15.49 -3.64 -17.48
CA THR A 183 -16.32 -2.64 -16.79
C THR A 183 -15.48 -1.51 -16.19
N GLY A 184 -16.14 -0.43 -15.82
CA GLY A 184 -15.51 0.74 -15.21
C GLY A 184 -14.87 1.69 -16.22
N VAL A 185 -14.12 2.66 -15.72
CA VAL A 185 -13.44 3.68 -16.53
C VAL A 185 -12.44 3.03 -17.48
N MET A 186 -12.42 3.48 -18.72
CA MET A 186 -11.42 3.07 -19.70
C MET A 186 -10.10 3.79 -19.43
N LEU A 187 -9.01 3.04 -19.46
CA LEU A 187 -7.67 3.58 -19.25
C LEU A 187 -7.19 4.34 -20.50
N GLU A 188 -6.64 5.51 -20.27
CA GLU A 188 -6.09 6.38 -21.30
C GLU A 188 -4.63 6.73 -20.96
N GLU A 189 -3.80 6.94 -21.97
CA GLU A 189 -2.42 7.38 -21.80
C GLU A 189 -2.34 8.62 -20.92
N GLY A 190 -1.39 8.63 -19.98
CA GLY A 190 -1.17 9.72 -19.03
C GLY A 190 -1.95 9.61 -17.72
N MET A 191 -2.92 8.69 -17.60
CA MET A 191 -3.56 8.42 -16.32
C MET A 191 -2.54 7.82 -15.35
N SER A 192 -2.45 8.37 -14.13
CA SER A 192 -1.63 7.85 -13.04
C SER A 192 -2.49 7.50 -11.84
N PHE A 193 -2.22 6.35 -11.22
CA PHE A 193 -3.00 5.83 -10.10
C PHE A 193 -2.20 4.79 -9.30
N THR A 194 -2.73 4.42 -8.13
CA THR A 194 -2.19 3.33 -7.31
C THR A 194 -2.92 2.02 -7.59
N ILE A 195 -2.19 0.91 -7.44
CA ILE A 195 -2.75 -0.44 -7.31
C ILE A 195 -2.20 -1.00 -6.00
N GLU A 196 -3.09 -1.26 -5.04
CA GLU A 196 -2.76 -1.46 -3.63
C GLU A 196 -3.62 -2.53 -2.94
N PRO A 197 -3.74 -3.74 -3.48
CA PRO A 197 -4.66 -4.73 -2.95
C PRO A 197 -4.36 -5.09 -1.50
N MET A 198 -5.39 -5.03 -0.65
CA MET A 198 -5.40 -5.55 0.71
C MET A 198 -6.06 -6.93 0.71
N ILE A 199 -5.30 -7.94 1.08
CA ILE A 199 -5.70 -9.35 1.03
C ILE A 199 -5.69 -9.94 2.43
N ASN A 200 -6.81 -10.56 2.83
CA ASN A 200 -6.99 -11.18 4.14
C ASN A 200 -6.84 -12.70 4.07
N ALA A 201 -6.17 -13.29 5.05
CA ALA A 201 -6.09 -14.73 5.22
C ALA A 201 -7.43 -15.38 5.64
N GLY A 202 -8.34 -14.56 6.16
CA GLY A 202 -9.67 -14.97 6.57
C GLY A 202 -10.78 -14.31 5.75
N LYS A 203 -11.79 -13.83 6.46
CA LYS A 203 -12.92 -13.13 5.83
C LYS A 203 -12.54 -11.71 5.44
N ARG A 204 -13.20 -11.17 4.40
CA ARG A 204 -12.91 -9.83 3.87
C ARG A 204 -13.32 -8.66 4.77
N GLN A 205 -14.23 -8.89 5.73
CA GLN A 205 -14.82 -7.83 6.53
C GLN A 205 -13.81 -7.22 7.50
N ILE A 206 -13.84 -5.90 7.57
CA ILE A 206 -12.99 -5.07 8.42
C ILE A 206 -13.82 -4.27 9.43
N LYS A 207 -13.14 -3.65 10.39
CA LYS A 207 -13.67 -2.59 11.23
C LYS A 207 -12.61 -1.49 11.41
N ILE A 208 -13.06 -0.25 11.54
CA ILE A 208 -12.19 0.87 11.91
C ILE A 208 -12.15 0.97 13.43
N LEU A 209 -10.96 1.20 13.97
CA LEU A 209 -10.77 1.39 15.42
C LEU A 209 -11.20 2.81 15.87
N PRO A 210 -11.35 3.03 17.19
CA PRO A 210 -11.75 4.34 17.72
C PRO A 210 -10.81 5.50 17.38
N ASP A 211 -9.57 5.22 16.97
CA ASP A 211 -8.63 6.23 16.47
C ASP A 211 -9.03 6.82 15.11
N GLN A 212 -10.11 6.32 14.51
CA GLN A 212 -10.72 6.75 13.24
C GLN A 212 -9.91 6.46 11.99
N TRP A 213 -8.75 5.78 12.11
CA TRP A 213 -7.84 5.49 11.01
C TRP A 213 -7.55 3.99 10.86
N THR A 214 -7.16 3.35 11.93
CA THR A 214 -6.67 1.97 11.88
C THR A 214 -7.78 1.00 11.47
N ALA A 215 -7.62 0.37 10.32
CA ALA A 215 -8.49 -0.69 9.84
C ALA A 215 -7.96 -2.05 10.27
N VAL A 216 -8.80 -2.91 10.84
CA VAL A 216 -8.42 -4.27 11.26
C VAL A 216 -9.39 -5.31 10.72
N THR A 217 -8.93 -6.53 10.49
CA THR A 217 -9.81 -7.66 10.14
C THR A 217 -10.75 -7.99 11.29
N LYS A 218 -12.03 -8.23 10.99
CA LYS A 218 -13.02 -8.57 12.04
C LYS A 218 -12.75 -9.92 12.72
N ASP A 219 -12.14 -10.84 12.01
CA ASP A 219 -11.81 -12.18 12.50
C ASP A 219 -10.40 -12.30 13.10
N HIS A 220 -9.67 -11.19 13.19
CA HIS A 220 -8.29 -11.08 13.70
C HIS A 220 -7.27 -11.96 12.97
N LYS A 221 -7.59 -12.44 11.76
CA LYS A 221 -6.63 -13.13 10.90
C LYS A 221 -5.72 -12.15 10.17
N LEU A 222 -4.59 -12.65 9.67
CA LEU A 222 -3.59 -11.84 8.98
C LEU A 222 -4.17 -11.12 7.77
N SER A 223 -3.67 -9.91 7.53
CA SER A 223 -3.84 -9.14 6.31
C SER A 223 -2.49 -8.76 5.74
N ALA A 224 -2.40 -8.59 4.43
CA ALA A 224 -1.23 -8.07 3.75
C ALA A 224 -1.64 -7.07 2.68
N GLN A 225 -0.75 -6.11 2.40
CA GLN A 225 -0.90 -5.12 1.33
C GLN A 225 0.44 -4.95 0.62
N TRP A 226 0.39 -4.78 -0.67
CA TRP A 226 1.48 -4.31 -1.53
C TRP A 226 0.95 -3.25 -2.44
N GLU A 227 1.79 -2.28 -2.79
CA GLU A 227 1.34 -1.14 -3.57
C GLU A 227 2.41 -0.60 -4.48
N HIS A 228 1.95 -0.15 -5.65
CA HIS A 228 2.71 0.70 -6.56
C HIS A 228 1.87 1.85 -7.11
N THR A 229 2.54 3.00 -7.30
CA THR A 229 2.10 4.07 -8.20
C THR A 229 2.61 3.78 -9.60
N LEU A 230 1.73 3.91 -10.58
CA LEU A 230 2.04 3.70 -11.99
C LEU A 230 1.31 4.68 -12.89
N MET A 231 1.73 4.73 -14.15
CA MET A 231 1.10 5.54 -15.20
C MET A 231 0.84 4.69 -16.43
N VAL A 232 -0.28 4.95 -17.10
CA VAL A 232 -0.59 4.36 -18.42
C VAL A 232 0.28 5.03 -19.48
N THR A 233 1.05 4.25 -20.22
CA THR A 233 1.85 4.71 -21.36
C THR A 233 1.12 4.46 -22.69
N ALA A 234 1.69 4.89 -23.80
CA ALA A 234 1.10 4.69 -25.13
C ALA A 234 0.83 3.22 -25.48
N ASP A 235 1.61 2.29 -24.93
CA ASP A 235 1.58 0.86 -25.27
C ASP A 235 1.48 -0.08 -24.05
N GLY A 236 1.40 0.47 -22.83
CA GLY A 236 1.34 -0.30 -21.60
C GLY A 236 1.30 0.54 -20.34
N PHE A 237 2.29 0.38 -19.48
CA PHE A 237 2.42 1.12 -18.22
C PHE A 237 3.88 1.37 -17.84
N GLU A 238 4.08 2.31 -16.92
CA GLU A 238 5.35 2.55 -16.23
C GLU A 238 5.11 2.60 -14.73
N ILE A 239 5.84 1.78 -13.96
CA ILE A 239 5.79 1.78 -12.49
C ILE A 239 6.79 2.83 -11.97
N PHE A 240 6.29 3.85 -11.27
CA PHE A 240 7.13 4.93 -10.73
C PHE A 240 7.84 4.56 -9.43
N THR A 241 7.30 3.58 -8.72
CA THR A 241 7.75 3.15 -7.38
C THR A 241 8.42 1.77 -7.38
N LEU A 242 8.88 1.29 -8.54
CA LEU A 242 9.57 0.00 -8.62
C LEU A 242 10.85 0.02 -7.77
N ARG A 243 11.02 -0.97 -6.92
CA ARG A 243 12.17 -1.13 -6.02
C ARG A 243 13.26 -1.97 -6.68
N THR A 244 14.50 -1.78 -6.24
CA THR A 244 15.68 -2.43 -6.86
C THR A 244 15.68 -3.96 -6.74
N GLU A 245 15.05 -4.51 -5.69
CA GLU A 245 14.90 -5.95 -5.48
C GLU A 245 13.77 -6.60 -6.30
N GLU A 246 12.95 -5.80 -6.98
CA GLU A 246 11.82 -6.30 -7.76
C GLU A 246 12.21 -6.46 -9.22
N ASN A 247 12.05 -7.68 -9.71
CA ASN A 247 12.20 -8.00 -11.13
C ASN A 247 10.80 -8.08 -11.74
N PHE A 248 10.33 -6.97 -12.29
CA PHE A 248 9.12 -6.93 -13.09
C PHE A 248 9.52 -6.76 -14.56
N GLY A 249 9.51 -7.85 -15.31
CA GLY A 249 9.86 -7.93 -16.73
C GLY A 249 9.58 -9.31 -17.27
#